data_c805ec11eb0c4dea1c8aa037535c47ab
#
_entry.id   c805ec11eb0c4dea1c8aa037535c47ab
#
_cell.length_a   1.000
_cell.length_b   1.000
_cell.length_c   1.000
_cell.angle_alpha   90.00
_cell.angle_beta   90.00
_cell.angle_gamma   90.00
#
_symmetry.space_group_name_H-M   'P 1'
#
loop_
_entity.id
_entity.type
_entity.pdbx_description
1 polymer ?
#
loop_
_entity_poly.entity_id
_entity_poly.type
_entity_poly.pdbx_seq_one_letter_code
_entity_poly.pdbx_strand_id
1 'polypeptide(L)'
;NFLFEIYFLSGGNTSLKVYEGKIENFSDSQNQGISFRGKFDGKMGYSYTESFTENDADFLINEAGENASIIESEDEQIIYDGKGEYIPVETYNSSLENIEISQIENFLINMEKEAKSLDTRVKNINSCMFGMGNGERIIKNSKGVFLKDKGNIAYNC
;
A
#
# COMPACT_ATOMS: atom_id res chain seq x y z
N ASN A 1 16.16 -27.71 -4.85
CA ASN A 1 15.10 -26.74 -5.15
C ASN A 1 15.51 -25.37 -4.62
N PHE A 2 15.49 -24.37 -5.48
CA PHE A 2 15.78 -22.99 -5.11
C PHE A 2 14.67 -22.44 -4.21
N LEU A 3 15.01 -21.90 -3.04
CA LEU A 3 14.07 -21.32 -2.10
C LEU A 3 13.94 -19.83 -2.34
N PHE A 4 12.74 -19.37 -2.63
CA PHE A 4 12.45 -17.94 -2.87
C PHE A 4 11.06 -17.54 -2.43
N GLU A 5 10.88 -16.24 -2.24
CA GLU A 5 9.59 -15.58 -2.04
C GLU A 5 9.54 -14.26 -2.79
N ILE A 6 8.38 -13.99 -3.37
CA ILE A 6 8.05 -12.74 -4.05
C ILE A 6 6.94 -12.07 -3.25
N TYR A 7 7.12 -10.78 -3.00
CA TYR A 7 6.11 -9.93 -2.42
C TYR A 7 5.82 -8.75 -3.36
N PHE A 8 4.60 -8.68 -3.83
CA PHE A 8 4.09 -7.56 -4.63
C PHE A 8 3.20 -6.68 -3.76
N LEU A 9 3.34 -5.39 -3.92
CA LEU A 9 2.50 -4.37 -3.32
C LEU A 9 2.12 -3.35 -4.39
N SER A 10 0.83 -3.00 -4.47
CA SER A 10 0.37 -1.81 -5.19
C SER A 10 -0.66 -1.07 -4.35
N GLY A 11 -0.76 0.24 -4.55
CA GLY A 11 -1.75 1.03 -3.84
C GLY A 11 -1.86 2.45 -4.36
N GLY A 12 -2.95 3.07 -4.00
CA GLY A 12 -3.22 4.47 -4.29
C GLY A 12 -3.65 5.22 -3.04
N ASN A 13 -3.40 6.51 -3.04
CA ASN A 13 -3.89 7.39 -1.99
C ASN A 13 -4.35 8.71 -2.60
N THR A 14 -5.60 9.05 -2.34
CA THR A 14 -6.23 10.31 -2.76
C THR A 14 -6.56 11.12 -1.52
N SER A 15 -6.21 12.40 -1.51
CA SER A 15 -6.59 13.32 -0.44
C SER A 15 -7.04 14.65 -0.98
N LEU A 16 -8.04 15.23 -0.33
CA LEU A 16 -8.60 16.53 -0.66
C LEU A 16 -8.76 17.34 0.63
N LYS A 17 -8.30 18.57 0.61
CA LYS A 17 -8.43 19.53 1.71
C LYS A 17 -9.19 20.75 1.26
N VAL A 18 -10.14 21.17 2.07
CA VAL A 18 -10.92 22.42 1.88
C VAL A 18 -10.57 23.41 2.97
N TYR A 19 -10.47 24.67 2.58
CA TYR A 19 -10.31 25.81 3.47
C TYR A 19 -11.10 27.02 2.92
N GLU A 20 -11.88 27.65 3.79
CA GLU A 20 -12.74 28.78 3.42
C GLU A 20 -13.67 28.52 2.22
N GLY A 21 -14.24 27.31 2.17
CA GLY A 21 -15.19 26.89 1.14
C GLY A 21 -14.56 26.63 -0.24
N LYS A 22 -13.25 26.46 -0.32
CA LYS A 22 -12.52 26.18 -1.57
C LYS A 22 -11.54 25.05 -1.38
N ILE A 23 -11.25 24.34 -2.46
CA ILE A 23 -10.16 23.35 -2.48
C ILE A 23 -8.85 24.08 -2.21
N GLU A 24 -8.17 23.71 -1.13
CA GLU A 24 -6.85 24.20 -0.79
C GLU A 24 -5.76 23.25 -1.31
N ASN A 25 -6.00 21.95 -1.24
CA ASN A 25 -5.06 20.94 -1.70
C ASN A 25 -5.80 19.72 -2.25
N PHE A 26 -5.29 19.18 -3.32
CA PHE A 26 -5.66 17.88 -3.87
C PHE A 26 -4.39 17.10 -4.18
N SER A 27 -4.35 15.86 -3.76
CA SER A 27 -3.25 14.94 -4.06
C SER A 27 -3.82 13.58 -4.45
N ASP A 28 -3.31 13.04 -5.53
CA ASP A 28 -3.58 11.68 -5.97
C ASP A 28 -2.26 11.01 -6.32
N SER A 29 -2.01 9.84 -5.74
CA SER A 29 -0.76 9.11 -5.90
C SER A 29 -1.01 7.63 -6.07
N GLN A 30 -0.21 7.01 -6.92
CA GLN A 30 -0.19 5.57 -7.14
C GLN A 30 1.23 5.08 -6.92
N ASN A 31 1.37 3.96 -6.26
CA ASN A 31 2.65 3.29 -6.07
C ASN A 31 2.50 1.79 -6.29
N GLN A 32 3.58 1.17 -6.71
CA GLN A 32 3.66 -0.28 -6.84
C GLN A 32 5.11 -0.71 -6.70
N GLY A 33 5.30 -1.93 -6.29
CA GLY A 33 6.64 -2.49 -6.16
C GLY A 33 6.61 -4.00 -6.01
N ILE A 34 7.70 -4.61 -6.38
CA ILE A 34 7.92 -6.03 -6.22
C ILE A 34 9.26 -6.25 -5.53
N SER A 35 9.25 -7.03 -4.47
CA SER A 35 10.46 -7.48 -3.82
C SER A 35 10.62 -8.99 -3.99
N PHE A 36 11.87 -9.38 -4.07
CA PHE A 36 12.29 -10.76 -4.17
C PHE A 36 13.25 -11.07 -3.05
N ARG A 37 13.11 -12.24 -2.44
CA ARG A 37 14.14 -12.83 -1.59
C ARG A 37 14.38 -14.27 -2.00
N GLY A 38 15.65 -14.66 -2.03
CA GLY A 38 16.06 -15.98 -2.42
C GLY A 38 17.25 -16.49 -1.60
N LYS A 39 17.33 -17.80 -1.41
CA LYS A 39 18.43 -18.42 -0.67
C LYS A 39 19.53 -18.85 -1.64
N PHE A 40 20.68 -18.17 -1.59
CA PHE A 40 21.87 -18.40 -2.40
C PHE A 40 23.00 -18.89 -1.48
N ASP A 41 23.53 -20.07 -1.74
CA ASP A 41 24.64 -20.68 -0.95
C ASP A 41 24.41 -20.61 0.57
N GLY A 42 23.17 -20.87 0.98
CA GLY A 42 22.79 -20.87 2.41
C GLY A 42 22.38 -19.50 2.98
N LYS A 43 22.65 -18.41 2.29
CA LYS A 43 22.35 -17.03 2.71
C LYS A 43 21.14 -16.48 1.98
N MET A 44 20.37 -15.61 2.64
CA MET A 44 19.18 -15.00 2.07
C MET A 44 19.50 -13.62 1.48
N GLY A 45 19.39 -13.49 0.16
CA GLY A 45 19.51 -12.21 -0.52
C GLY A 45 18.14 -11.57 -0.79
N TYR A 46 18.13 -10.24 -0.86
CA TYR A 46 16.94 -9.42 -1.08
C TYR A 46 17.19 -8.43 -2.20
N SER A 47 16.15 -8.19 -2.98
CA SER A 47 16.13 -7.16 -4.00
C SER A 47 14.73 -6.56 -4.13
N TYR A 48 14.64 -5.38 -4.77
CA TYR A 48 13.40 -4.65 -4.93
C TYR A 48 13.42 -3.82 -6.22
N THR A 49 12.26 -3.68 -6.86
CA THR A 49 12.06 -2.75 -7.98
C THR A 49 10.63 -2.20 -8.00
N GLU A 50 10.48 -1.00 -8.52
CA GLU A 50 9.18 -0.39 -8.87
C GLU A 50 8.89 -0.48 -10.37
N SER A 51 9.84 -0.98 -11.14
CA SER A 51 9.70 -1.26 -12.57
C SER A 51 9.05 -2.62 -12.82
N PHE A 52 8.30 -2.74 -13.92
CA PHE A 52 7.60 -3.96 -14.33
C PHE A 52 7.84 -4.21 -15.82
N THR A 53 9.07 -4.55 -16.15
CA THR A 53 9.49 -4.95 -17.49
C THR A 53 9.83 -6.44 -17.54
N GLU A 54 9.98 -7.00 -18.74
CA GLU A 54 10.35 -8.41 -18.91
C GLU A 54 11.72 -8.75 -18.30
N ASN A 55 12.60 -7.76 -18.16
CA ASN A 55 13.95 -7.94 -17.62
C ASN A 55 14.03 -7.85 -16.10
N ASP A 56 12.98 -7.40 -15.43
CA ASP A 56 13.04 -7.13 -13.98
C ASP A 56 13.10 -8.41 -13.15
N ALA A 57 12.62 -9.53 -13.67
CA ALA A 57 12.76 -10.83 -12.99
C ALA A 57 14.23 -11.26 -12.87
N ASP A 58 14.99 -11.15 -13.95
CA ASP A 58 16.42 -11.47 -13.97
C ASP A 58 17.21 -10.47 -13.11
N PHE A 59 16.88 -9.19 -13.19
CA PHE A 59 17.45 -8.15 -12.35
C PHE A 59 17.27 -8.48 -10.87
N LEU A 60 16.05 -8.77 -10.43
CA LEU A 60 15.75 -9.08 -9.03
C LEU A 60 16.50 -10.32 -8.54
N ILE A 61 16.59 -11.37 -9.35
CA ILE A 61 17.30 -12.60 -8.97
C ILE A 61 18.80 -12.33 -8.86
N ASN A 62 19.40 -11.64 -9.81
CA ASN A 62 20.82 -11.33 -9.83
C ASN A 62 21.23 -10.44 -8.65
N GLU A 63 20.51 -9.32 -8.45
CA GLU A 63 20.74 -8.40 -7.33
C GLU A 63 20.60 -9.12 -5.98
N ALA A 64 19.59 -9.96 -5.80
CA ALA A 64 19.43 -10.72 -4.58
C ALA A 64 20.61 -11.71 -4.37
N GLY A 65 21.12 -12.32 -5.45
CA GLY A 65 22.28 -13.20 -5.38
C GLY A 65 23.55 -12.45 -4.98
N GLU A 66 23.81 -11.29 -5.57
CA GLU A 66 24.94 -10.43 -5.21
C GLU A 66 24.82 -9.95 -3.75
N ASN A 67 23.64 -9.49 -3.33
CA ASN A 67 23.39 -9.08 -1.96
C ASN A 67 23.58 -10.23 -0.95
N ALA A 68 23.18 -11.47 -1.30
CA ALA A 68 23.43 -12.63 -0.45
C ALA A 68 24.93 -12.89 -0.24
N SER A 69 25.75 -12.64 -1.26
CA SER A 69 27.18 -12.92 -1.21
C SER A 69 27.95 -12.10 -0.18
N ILE A 70 27.48 -10.89 0.12
CA ILE A 70 28.10 -9.95 1.06
C ILE A 70 27.55 -10.04 2.49
N ILE A 71 26.50 -10.85 2.72
CA ILE A 71 25.93 -11.02 4.07
C ILE A 71 26.87 -11.86 4.92
N GLU A 72 27.28 -11.32 6.06
CA GLU A 72 28.14 -11.99 7.03
C GLU A 72 27.35 -12.75 8.12
N SER A 73 26.05 -12.42 8.31
CA SER A 73 25.22 -13.08 9.33
C SER A 73 25.05 -14.57 9.07
N GLU A 74 25.23 -15.34 10.13
CA GLU A 74 24.98 -16.80 10.15
C GLU A 74 23.53 -17.14 10.55
N ASP A 75 22.67 -16.15 10.77
CA ASP A 75 21.28 -16.37 11.16
C ASP A 75 20.52 -17.14 10.08
N GLU A 76 19.93 -18.26 10.47
CA GLU A 76 19.13 -19.05 9.55
C GLU A 76 17.83 -18.32 9.19
N GLN A 77 17.73 -17.90 7.94
CA GLN A 77 16.50 -17.34 7.38
C GLN A 77 15.70 -18.42 6.65
N ILE A 78 14.41 -18.43 6.87
CA ILE A 78 13.50 -19.42 6.31
C ILE A 78 12.48 -18.78 5.36
N ILE A 79 12.03 -19.55 4.38
CA ILE A 79 10.82 -19.28 3.60
C ILE A 79 9.66 -20.04 4.26
N TYR A 80 8.60 -19.32 4.56
CA TYR A 80 7.40 -19.88 5.20
C TYR A 80 6.75 -20.95 4.32
N ASP A 81 6.29 -22.02 4.91
CA ASP A 81 5.75 -23.20 4.20
C ASP A 81 4.23 -23.24 4.08
N GLY A 82 3.56 -22.19 4.53
CA GLY A 82 2.11 -22.05 4.40
C GLY A 82 1.28 -22.91 5.36
N LYS A 83 1.91 -23.56 6.33
CA LYS A 83 1.20 -24.38 7.32
C LYS A 83 0.51 -23.49 8.36
N GLY A 84 -0.68 -23.04 8.06
CA GLY A 84 -1.48 -22.22 8.97
C GLY A 84 -2.89 -22.01 8.41
N GLU A 85 -3.83 -21.75 9.30
CA GLU A 85 -5.16 -21.31 8.90
C GLU A 85 -5.13 -19.79 8.67
N TYR A 86 -5.60 -19.36 7.50
CA TYR A 86 -5.78 -17.96 7.19
C TYR A 86 -7.26 -17.62 7.38
N ILE A 87 -7.53 -16.81 8.39
CA ILE A 87 -8.89 -16.33 8.65
C ILE A 87 -9.18 -15.21 7.65
N PRO A 88 -10.23 -15.34 6.79
CA PRO A 88 -10.63 -14.27 5.89
C PRO A 88 -11.01 -13.02 6.70
N VAL A 89 -10.47 -11.87 6.32
CA VAL A 89 -10.82 -10.58 6.90
C VAL A 89 -11.35 -9.69 5.78
N GLU A 90 -12.57 -9.18 5.97
CA GLU A 90 -13.16 -8.24 5.01
C GLU A 90 -12.54 -6.87 5.20
N THR A 91 -11.62 -6.52 4.33
CA THR A 91 -10.87 -5.25 4.37
C THR A 91 -11.17 -4.36 3.17
N TYR A 92 -12.12 -4.77 2.32
CA TYR A 92 -12.43 -4.08 1.09
C TYR A 92 -13.91 -3.70 0.99
N ASN A 93 -14.18 -2.42 0.75
CA ASN A 93 -15.51 -1.89 0.50
C ASN A 93 -15.59 -1.34 -0.94
N SER A 94 -16.32 -2.04 -1.81
CA SER A 94 -16.47 -1.64 -3.21
C SER A 94 -17.16 -0.29 -3.42
N SER A 95 -17.93 0.21 -2.45
CA SER A 95 -18.58 1.51 -2.52
C SER A 95 -17.57 2.67 -2.54
N LEU A 96 -16.35 2.46 -2.03
CA LEU A 96 -15.31 3.49 -2.03
C LEU A 96 -14.66 3.68 -3.41
N GLU A 97 -14.79 2.71 -4.34
CA GLU A 97 -14.18 2.82 -5.67
C GLU A 97 -14.85 3.85 -6.59
N ASN A 98 -16.11 4.18 -6.32
CA ASN A 98 -16.94 4.99 -7.21
C ASN A 98 -17.27 6.37 -6.62
N ILE A 99 -16.48 6.83 -5.65
CA ILE A 99 -16.69 8.17 -5.07
C ILE A 99 -16.06 9.21 -6.01
N GLU A 100 -16.91 10.05 -6.57
CA GLU A 100 -16.46 11.15 -7.42
C GLU A 100 -15.81 12.26 -6.59
N ILE A 101 -14.74 12.87 -7.10
CA ILE A 101 -14.04 13.98 -6.41
C ILE A 101 -14.98 15.13 -6.09
N SER A 102 -15.93 15.45 -6.99
CA SER A 102 -16.96 16.47 -6.76
C SER A 102 -17.88 16.18 -5.57
N GLN A 103 -18.13 14.90 -5.27
CA GLN A 103 -18.89 14.51 -4.08
C GLN A 103 -18.08 14.75 -2.81
N ILE A 104 -16.79 14.45 -2.83
CA ILE A 104 -15.88 14.71 -1.71
C ILE A 104 -15.77 16.21 -1.47
N GLU A 105 -15.57 17.00 -2.52
CA GLU A 105 -15.52 18.46 -2.44
C GLU A 105 -16.78 19.05 -1.78
N ASN A 106 -17.95 18.70 -2.29
CA ASN A 106 -19.22 19.16 -1.74
C ASN A 106 -19.42 18.73 -0.28
N PHE A 107 -19.03 17.50 0.05
CA PHE A 107 -19.08 16.98 1.41
C PHE A 107 -18.21 17.83 2.34
N LEU A 108 -16.96 18.11 1.99
CA LEU A 108 -16.03 18.88 2.80
C LEU A 108 -16.45 20.35 2.96
N ILE A 109 -16.94 20.99 1.89
CA ILE A 109 -17.46 22.37 1.94
C ILE A 109 -18.65 22.44 2.90
N ASN A 110 -19.56 21.48 2.83
CA ASN A 110 -20.70 21.43 3.74
C ASN A 110 -20.25 21.15 5.18
N MET A 111 -19.32 20.24 5.39
CA MET A 111 -18.76 19.92 6.70
C MET A 111 -18.11 21.14 7.36
N GLU A 112 -17.32 21.92 6.62
CA GLU A 112 -16.73 23.18 7.10
C GLU A 112 -17.81 24.21 7.46
N LYS A 113 -18.82 24.36 6.61
CA LYS A 113 -19.94 25.28 6.83
C LYS A 113 -20.74 24.92 8.07
N GLU A 114 -21.10 23.64 8.23
CA GLU A 114 -21.85 23.16 9.38
C GLU A 114 -21.03 23.36 10.67
N ALA A 115 -19.73 23.00 10.68
CA ALA A 115 -18.86 23.20 11.84
C ALA A 115 -18.78 24.68 12.26
N LYS A 116 -18.72 25.63 11.30
CA LYS A 116 -18.74 27.07 11.60
C LYS A 116 -20.10 27.55 12.12
N SER A 117 -21.18 26.87 11.76
CA SER A 117 -22.54 27.25 12.18
C SER A 117 -22.89 26.82 13.61
N LEU A 118 -22.18 25.83 14.18
CA LEU A 118 -22.47 25.28 15.51
C LEU A 118 -22.31 26.29 16.63
N ASP A 119 -21.38 27.23 16.53
CA ASP A 119 -21.14 28.24 17.57
C ASP A 119 -20.50 29.48 16.94
N THR A 120 -21.01 30.66 17.26
CA THR A 120 -20.51 31.94 16.77
C THR A 120 -19.07 32.26 17.17
N ARG A 121 -18.52 31.55 18.15
CA ARG A 121 -17.12 31.61 18.58
C ARG A 121 -16.19 30.85 17.62
N VAL A 122 -16.70 29.90 16.84
CA VAL A 122 -15.93 29.19 15.83
C VAL A 122 -15.74 30.10 14.64
N LYS A 123 -14.56 30.70 14.50
CA LYS A 123 -14.27 31.65 13.43
C LYS A 123 -13.61 30.97 12.23
N ASN A 124 -12.71 30.02 12.50
CA ASN A 124 -11.95 29.31 11.47
C ASN A 124 -11.96 27.82 11.72
N ILE A 125 -11.94 27.05 10.65
CA ILE A 125 -11.67 25.62 10.63
C ILE A 125 -10.31 25.45 9.93
N ASN A 126 -9.31 25.00 10.67
CA ASN A 126 -7.93 24.93 10.18
C ASN A 126 -7.71 23.77 9.21
N SER A 127 -8.52 22.73 9.33
CA SER A 127 -8.41 21.54 8.47
C SER A 127 -9.78 20.91 8.29
N CYS A 128 -10.16 20.75 7.05
CA CYS A 128 -11.33 20.02 6.63
C CYS A 128 -10.87 19.14 5.46
N MET A 129 -10.59 17.88 5.76
CA MET A 129 -9.97 17.00 4.75
C MET A 129 -10.65 15.64 4.69
N PHE A 130 -10.55 15.05 3.52
CA PHE A 130 -10.92 13.68 3.23
C PHE A 130 -9.72 12.97 2.62
N GLY A 131 -9.48 11.74 3.06
CA GLY A 131 -8.49 10.87 2.47
C GLY A 131 -9.09 9.50 2.21
N MET A 132 -8.68 8.88 1.12
CA MET A 132 -8.96 7.48 0.84
C MET A 132 -7.72 6.80 0.30
N GLY A 133 -7.56 5.54 0.69
CA GLY A 133 -6.46 4.71 0.22
C GLY A 133 -6.96 3.33 -0.19
N ASN A 134 -6.28 2.74 -1.13
CA ASN A 134 -6.47 1.35 -1.53
C ASN A 134 -5.13 0.63 -1.63
N GLY A 135 -5.15 -0.68 -1.53
CA GLY A 135 -3.95 -1.47 -1.71
C GLY A 135 -4.25 -2.92 -2.03
N GLU A 136 -3.34 -3.52 -2.78
CA GLU A 136 -3.31 -4.93 -3.08
C GLU A 136 -1.93 -5.49 -2.71
N ARG A 137 -1.91 -6.66 -2.09
CA ARG A 137 -0.70 -7.40 -1.72
C ARG A 137 -0.78 -8.81 -2.26
N ILE A 138 0.32 -9.28 -2.82
CA ILE A 138 0.44 -10.68 -3.26
C ILE A 138 1.74 -11.24 -2.70
N ILE A 139 1.66 -12.42 -2.08
CA ILE A 139 2.81 -13.20 -1.66
C ILE A 139 2.79 -14.52 -2.42
N LYS A 140 3.91 -14.86 -3.03
CA LYS A 140 4.12 -16.14 -3.69
C LYS A 140 5.51 -16.68 -3.35
N ASN A 141 5.60 -17.97 -3.03
CA ASN A 141 6.90 -18.55 -2.75
C ASN A 141 7.09 -19.97 -3.31
N SER A 142 8.33 -20.45 -3.24
CA SER A 142 8.75 -21.78 -3.73
C SER A 142 8.19 -22.96 -2.94
N LYS A 143 7.58 -22.72 -1.77
CA LYS A 143 6.96 -23.75 -0.93
C LYS A 143 5.46 -23.89 -1.16
N GLY A 144 4.91 -23.21 -2.19
CA GLY A 144 3.51 -23.32 -2.60
C GLY A 144 2.58 -22.31 -1.98
N VAL A 145 3.09 -21.35 -1.21
CA VAL A 145 2.27 -20.23 -0.72
C VAL A 145 1.90 -19.32 -1.89
N PHE A 146 0.62 -19.03 -2.01
CA PHE A 146 0.07 -18.00 -2.89
C PHE A 146 -1.09 -17.34 -2.17
N LEU A 147 -0.87 -16.13 -1.70
CA LEU A 147 -1.85 -15.33 -0.97
C LEU A 147 -2.02 -13.99 -1.67
N LYS A 148 -3.26 -13.55 -1.73
CA LYS A 148 -3.66 -12.26 -2.27
C LYS A 148 -4.60 -11.58 -1.29
N ASP A 149 -4.35 -10.31 -1.00
CA ASP A 149 -5.16 -9.48 -0.14
C ASP A 149 -5.40 -8.13 -0.82
N LYS A 150 -6.61 -7.59 -0.65
CA LYS A 150 -7.03 -6.28 -1.16
C LYS A 150 -7.77 -5.55 -0.05
N GLY A 151 -7.44 -4.30 0.15
CA GLY A 151 -8.10 -3.47 1.14
C GLY A 151 -8.25 -2.04 0.69
N ASN A 152 -9.21 -1.33 1.28
CA ASN A 152 -9.34 0.11 1.12
C ASN A 152 -9.87 0.76 2.40
N ILE A 153 -9.63 2.05 2.52
CA ILE A 153 -10.04 2.86 3.67
C ILE A 153 -10.41 4.25 3.20
N ALA A 154 -11.37 4.86 3.88
CA ALA A 154 -11.65 6.29 3.77
C ALA A 154 -11.75 6.90 5.16
N TYR A 155 -11.33 8.15 5.29
CA TYR A 155 -11.39 8.92 6.53
C TYR A 155 -11.59 10.40 6.24
N ASN A 156 -12.15 11.10 7.22
CA ASN A 156 -12.31 12.56 7.18
C ASN A 156 -12.00 13.20 8.52
N CYS A 157 -11.60 14.43 8.51
CA CYS A 157 -11.41 15.25 9.71
C CYS A 157 -11.63 16.74 9.44
#